data_c3b3b42c3e976d1966b2c7c9d151f84a
#
_entry.id   c3b3b42c3e976d1966b2c7c9d151f84a
#
_cell.length_a   1.000
_cell.length_b   1.000
_cell.length_c   1.000
_cell.angle_alpha   90.00
_cell.angle_beta   90.00
_cell.angle_gamma   90.00
#
_symmetry.space_group_name_H-M   'P 1'
#
loop_
_entity.id
_entity.type
_entity.pdbx_description
1 polymer ?
#
loop_
_entity_poly.entity_id
_entity_poly.type
_entity_poly.pdbx_seq_one_letter_code
_entity_poly.pdbx_strand_id
1 'polypeptide(L)'
;MCWNGKFKIMTCLCILAALIVFPVHLFAQEGKDTVEHEAGFYYTVQKGDTLWDLSAQFSDSPWLWPELWSENRQISNPHLIYPGERIRIYHGKGIDTFVSKNVGTDRPIKNETVKKTHYYSPINSIGFIRKQPVIPQGIIFKVKDDKGLIGVGDLVYVRQKSNDPLIVGRKYTVYRTLKPVIDEKTKTPIGTQHYLTGVVEITKKEPGFVLGKVVQSYRSIAVNDLLMPYKKRSPRIALTESRKGLNGKIISAEEHVNNIGDETIAFIDKGSEDGVTPGQSYSIYYQERDKNGREIKEKVLLSPVVYGTLLVLTTEQTTSTVLITRTEKSIQPGATICSPME
;
A
#
# COMPACT_ATOMS: atom_id res chain seq x y z
N MET A 1 58.89 -40.90 67.27
CA MET A 1 60.07 -41.60 66.70
C MET A 1 60.21 -41.07 65.34
N CYS A 2 61.10 -40.09 65.14
CA CYS A 2 62.45 -40.25 64.62
C CYS A 2 62.37 -40.57 63.11
N TRP A 3 62.92 -39.89 62.20
CA TRP A 3 64.10 -38.98 62.11
C TRP A 3 64.40 -38.74 60.62
N ASN A 4 64.71 -37.52 60.29
CA ASN A 4 65.78 -37.07 59.45
C ASN A 4 65.89 -37.69 58.01
N GLY A 5 66.33 -36.98 57.08
CA GLY A 5 67.12 -35.74 56.98
C GLY A 5 67.64 -35.56 55.59
N LYS A 6 67.88 -34.31 55.31
CA LYS A 6 69.03 -33.75 54.56
C LYS A 6 69.22 -34.03 53.06
N PHE A 7 69.06 -32.95 52.28
CA PHE A 7 70.16 -32.19 51.64
C PHE A 7 70.97 -32.86 50.58
N LYS A 8 70.96 -32.36 49.37
CA LYS A 8 72.11 -31.79 48.59
C LYS A 8 71.57 -31.45 47.19
N ILE A 9 71.51 -30.21 46.80
CA ILE A 9 72.46 -29.29 46.11
C ILE A 9 73.17 -29.90 44.92
N MET A 10 73.00 -29.16 43.80
CA MET A 10 73.94 -28.92 42.70
C MET A 10 74.04 -29.98 41.62
N THR A 11 73.65 -29.67 40.42
CA THR A 11 74.54 -28.98 39.46
C THR A 11 73.79 -28.63 38.18
N CYS A 12 74.11 -27.46 37.73
CA CYS A 12 73.86 -26.88 36.42
C CYS A 12 74.31 -27.82 35.28
N LEU A 13 73.46 -28.04 34.29
CA LEU A 13 73.89 -28.30 32.93
C LEU A 13 72.95 -27.72 31.93
N CYS A 14 73.40 -26.70 31.25
CA CYS A 14 72.81 -26.10 30.11
C CYS A 14 72.60 -27.12 28.98
N ILE A 15 71.37 -27.40 28.61
CA ILE A 15 71.08 -27.99 27.30
C ILE A 15 70.24 -27.02 26.54
N LEU A 16 70.85 -26.40 25.55
CA LEU A 16 70.29 -25.60 24.51
C LEU A 16 69.33 -26.49 23.68
N ALA A 17 68.07 -26.47 23.92
CA ALA A 17 67.07 -27.03 23.03
C ALA A 17 66.47 -25.90 22.22
N ALA A 18 66.82 -25.85 20.96
CA ALA A 18 66.33 -24.96 19.97
C ALA A 18 64.81 -25.15 19.89
N LEU A 19 64.01 -24.20 20.47
CA LEU A 19 62.59 -24.06 20.25
C LEU A 19 62.42 -23.52 18.84
N ILE A 20 62.07 -24.40 17.90
CA ILE A 20 61.58 -24.06 16.60
C ILE A 20 60.19 -23.39 16.84
N VAL A 21 60.20 -22.08 16.85
CA VAL A 21 58.94 -21.28 16.83
C VAL A 21 58.38 -21.44 15.44
N PHE A 22 57.43 -22.35 15.28
CA PHE A 22 56.50 -22.29 14.16
C PHE A 22 55.62 -21.09 14.36
N PRO A 23 55.54 -20.13 13.44
CA PRO A 23 54.53 -19.12 13.45
C PRO A 23 53.21 -19.84 13.11
N VAL A 24 52.37 -20.07 14.11
CA VAL A 24 50.96 -20.36 13.89
C VAL A 24 50.38 -19.09 13.29
N HIS A 25 50.32 -19.05 11.95
CA HIS A 25 49.47 -18.10 11.30
C HIS A 25 48.04 -18.45 11.71
N LEU A 26 47.55 -17.78 12.75
CA LEU A 26 46.12 -17.62 12.98
C LEU A 26 45.60 -16.86 11.76
N PHE A 27 45.07 -17.59 10.79
CA PHE A 27 44.11 -17.00 9.88
C PHE A 27 42.93 -16.57 10.74
N ALA A 28 42.95 -15.32 11.18
CA ALA A 28 41.76 -14.63 11.57
C ALA A 28 40.89 -14.56 10.30
N GLN A 29 40.03 -15.54 10.18
CA GLN A 29 38.91 -15.48 9.26
C GLN A 29 38.06 -14.30 9.79
N GLU A 30 38.30 -13.11 9.21
CA GLU A 30 37.32 -12.01 9.32
C GLU A 30 36.05 -12.54 8.71
N GLY A 31 35.28 -13.24 9.53
CA GLY A 31 33.84 -13.34 9.32
C GLY A 31 33.32 -11.90 9.35
N LYS A 32 33.12 -11.33 8.19
CA LYS A 32 32.21 -10.23 8.04
C LYS A 32 30.84 -10.76 8.42
N ASP A 33 30.62 -10.93 9.71
CA ASP A 33 29.28 -10.84 10.27
C ASP A 33 28.88 -9.37 10.08
N THR A 34 28.38 -9.06 8.89
CA THR A 34 27.50 -7.92 8.70
C THR A 34 26.29 -8.23 9.56
N VAL A 35 26.35 -7.87 10.82
CA VAL A 35 25.17 -7.68 11.65
C VAL A 35 24.44 -6.56 10.96
N GLU A 36 23.50 -6.94 10.07
CA GLU A 36 22.47 -6.03 9.62
C GLU A 36 21.81 -5.52 10.90
N HIS A 37 22.11 -4.28 11.25
CA HIS A 37 21.36 -3.57 12.27
C HIS A 37 19.94 -3.41 11.68
N GLU A 38 19.09 -4.37 11.99
CA GLU A 38 17.66 -4.24 11.77
C GLU A 38 17.21 -2.95 12.48
N ALA A 39 16.98 -1.92 11.70
CA ALA A 39 16.57 -0.61 12.20
C ALA A 39 15.15 -0.71 12.79
N GLY A 40 15.08 -0.98 14.07
CA GLY A 40 13.85 -1.07 14.82
C GLY A 40 14.12 -0.92 16.32
N PHE A 41 13.12 -0.53 17.07
CA PHE A 41 13.18 -0.47 18.52
C PHE A 41 12.04 -1.27 19.15
N TYR A 42 12.15 -1.57 20.43
CA TYR A 42 11.10 -2.24 21.17
C TYR A 42 10.25 -1.21 21.92
N TYR A 43 8.96 -1.23 21.67
CA TYR A 43 7.97 -0.47 22.41
C TYR A 43 7.33 -1.36 23.49
N THR A 44 7.13 -0.83 24.69
CA THR A 44 6.39 -1.52 25.76
C THR A 44 4.95 -1.03 25.75
N VAL A 45 4.02 -1.94 25.47
CA VAL A 45 2.58 -1.67 25.38
C VAL A 45 2.08 -1.03 26.66
N GLN A 46 1.32 0.03 26.55
CA GLN A 46 0.66 0.73 27.63
C GLN A 46 -0.82 0.36 27.68
N LYS A 47 -1.47 0.69 28.80
CA LYS A 47 -2.90 0.41 28.96
C LYS A 47 -3.73 1.23 27.97
N GLY A 48 -4.46 0.54 27.11
CA GLY A 48 -5.32 1.16 26.10
C GLY A 48 -4.74 1.16 24.69
N ASP A 49 -3.46 0.78 24.52
CA ASP A 49 -2.85 0.67 23.19
C ASP A 49 -3.48 -0.44 22.36
N THR A 50 -3.54 -0.22 21.07
CA THR A 50 -3.86 -1.22 20.07
C THR A 50 -2.76 -1.26 19.00
N LEU A 51 -2.62 -2.37 18.28
CA LEU A 51 -1.69 -2.42 17.15
C LEU A 51 -2.03 -1.37 16.07
N TRP A 52 -3.30 -0.99 15.99
CA TRP A 52 -3.77 0.09 15.12
C TRP A 52 -3.18 1.45 15.51
N ASP A 53 -3.26 1.79 16.81
CA ASP A 53 -2.74 3.07 17.32
C ASP A 53 -1.21 3.10 17.24
N LEU A 54 -0.55 1.97 17.55
CA LEU A 54 0.90 1.87 17.45
C LEU A 54 1.38 2.00 16.00
N SER A 55 0.65 1.43 15.04
CA SER A 55 0.96 1.60 13.61
C SER A 55 0.74 3.04 13.17
N ALA A 56 -0.33 3.70 13.63
CA ALA A 56 -0.55 5.12 13.36
C ALA A 56 0.59 6.00 13.89
N GLN A 57 1.06 5.69 15.10
CA GLN A 57 2.08 6.48 15.79
C GLN A 57 3.50 6.28 15.23
N PHE A 58 3.86 5.04 14.85
CA PHE A 58 5.24 4.68 14.53
C PHE A 58 5.49 4.32 13.07
N SER A 59 4.46 4.06 12.30
CA SER A 59 4.56 3.69 10.89
C SER A 59 3.81 4.66 9.98
N ASP A 60 3.44 5.85 10.49
CA ASP A 60 2.72 6.92 9.79
C ASP A 60 1.37 6.48 9.17
N SER A 61 0.95 5.24 9.42
CA SER A 61 -0.32 4.71 8.92
C SER A 61 -0.88 3.64 9.84
N PRO A 62 -2.10 3.82 10.38
CA PRO A 62 -2.75 2.81 11.20
C PRO A 62 -3.01 1.50 10.45
N TRP A 63 -3.12 1.55 9.13
CA TRP A 63 -3.38 0.40 8.26
C TRP A 63 -2.20 -0.58 8.16
N LEU A 64 -1.00 -0.20 8.61
CA LEU A 64 0.18 -1.06 8.65
C LEU A 64 0.21 -2.00 9.88
N TRP A 65 -0.83 -1.99 10.72
CA TRP A 65 -0.91 -2.90 11.85
C TRP A 65 -0.78 -4.40 11.49
N PRO A 66 -1.23 -4.89 10.31
CA PRO A 66 -1.02 -6.30 9.97
C PRO A 66 0.46 -6.63 9.71
N GLU A 67 1.22 -5.65 9.19
CA GLU A 67 2.67 -5.80 9.00
C GLU A 67 3.38 -5.77 10.35
N LEU A 68 3.03 -4.80 11.21
CA LEU A 68 3.53 -4.74 12.58
C LEU A 68 3.25 -6.05 13.33
N TRP A 69 2.07 -6.64 13.15
CA TRP A 69 1.73 -7.94 13.72
C TRP A 69 2.56 -9.08 13.12
N SER A 70 2.76 -9.12 11.82
CA SER A 70 3.53 -10.16 11.13
C SER A 70 4.98 -10.25 11.61
N GLU A 71 5.55 -9.12 12.00
CA GLU A 71 6.91 -9.00 12.57
C GLU A 71 6.97 -9.31 14.07
N ASN A 72 5.81 -9.44 14.72
CA ASN A 72 5.68 -9.73 16.15
C ASN A 72 4.93 -11.05 16.36
N ARG A 73 5.53 -12.16 15.90
CA ARG A 73 4.92 -13.50 15.89
C ARG A 73 4.54 -14.03 17.27
N GLN A 74 5.07 -13.44 18.34
CA GLN A 74 4.69 -13.74 19.73
C GLN A 74 3.26 -13.33 20.05
N ILE A 75 2.67 -12.39 19.29
CA ILE A 75 1.29 -11.94 19.44
C ILE A 75 0.37 -12.91 18.71
N SER A 76 -0.27 -13.80 19.47
CA SER A 76 -1.17 -14.83 18.89
C SER A 76 -2.47 -14.22 18.34
N ASN A 77 -2.98 -13.15 18.96
CA ASN A 77 -4.20 -12.46 18.54
C ASN A 77 -3.93 -10.96 18.41
N PRO A 78 -3.97 -10.40 17.19
CA PRO A 78 -3.66 -8.99 16.97
C PRO A 78 -4.64 -8.01 17.60
N HIS A 79 -5.81 -8.48 18.03
CA HIS A 79 -6.81 -7.66 18.73
C HIS A 79 -6.61 -7.64 20.24
N LEU A 80 -5.65 -8.41 20.75
CA LEU A 80 -5.38 -8.57 22.19
C LEU A 80 -3.89 -8.41 22.47
N ILE A 81 -3.46 -7.19 22.72
CA ILE A 81 -2.13 -6.88 23.24
C ILE A 81 -2.27 -6.40 24.69
N TYR A 82 -1.31 -6.77 25.53
CA TYR A 82 -1.42 -6.51 26.97
C TYR A 82 -0.36 -5.52 27.44
N PRO A 83 -0.70 -4.64 28.40
CA PRO A 83 0.28 -3.74 28.99
C PRO A 83 1.49 -4.51 29.55
N GLY A 84 2.68 -4.03 29.20
CA GLY A 84 3.94 -4.68 29.56
C GLY A 84 4.52 -5.60 28.47
N GLU A 85 3.76 -5.99 27.46
CA GLU A 85 4.30 -6.72 26.29
C GLU A 85 5.27 -5.82 25.51
N ARG A 86 6.33 -6.43 25.00
CA ARG A 86 7.30 -5.72 24.16
C ARG A 86 7.03 -6.02 22.70
N ILE A 87 6.68 -4.99 21.94
CA ILE A 87 6.43 -5.04 20.52
C ILE A 87 7.62 -4.43 19.80
N ARG A 88 8.13 -5.14 18.80
CA ARG A 88 9.19 -4.65 17.92
C ARG A 88 8.57 -3.72 16.89
N ILE A 89 9.00 -2.47 16.89
CA ILE A 89 8.58 -1.44 15.94
C ILE A 89 9.70 -1.19 14.95
N TYR A 90 9.39 -1.36 13.67
CA TYR A 90 10.28 -0.96 12.59
C TYR A 90 9.90 0.43 12.13
N HIS A 91 10.88 1.30 11.99
CA HIS A 91 10.66 2.54 11.26
C HIS A 91 10.60 2.18 9.78
N GLY A 92 9.40 2.08 9.23
CA GLY A 92 9.20 1.87 7.82
C GLY A 92 9.78 3.07 7.06
N LYS A 93 11.00 2.90 6.56
CA LYS A 93 11.37 3.65 5.37
C LYS A 93 10.49 3.07 4.27
N GLY A 94 9.59 3.85 3.70
CA GLY A 94 8.68 3.43 2.63
C GLY A 94 9.36 3.01 1.33
N ILE A 95 10.42 2.23 1.42
CA ILE A 95 11.07 1.54 0.29
C ILE A 95 11.81 0.34 0.88
N ASP A 96 11.11 -0.77 1.14
CA ASP A 96 11.76 -2.01 1.51
C ASP A 96 12.12 -2.82 0.28
N THR A 97 13.42 -3.01 0.13
CA THR A 97 14.01 -3.95 -0.81
C THR A 97 13.97 -5.34 -0.15
N PHE A 98 12.91 -6.12 -0.38
CA PHE A 98 12.89 -7.51 0.07
C PHE A 98 13.79 -8.37 -0.82
N VAL A 99 14.96 -8.71 -0.29
CA VAL A 99 15.78 -9.81 -0.82
C VAL A 99 15.15 -11.12 -0.34
N SER A 100 14.49 -11.82 -1.23
CA SER A 100 14.05 -13.21 -0.99
C SER A 100 15.29 -14.09 -0.93
N LYS A 101 15.65 -14.54 0.27
CA LYS A 101 16.74 -15.50 0.48
C LYS A 101 16.23 -16.90 0.15
N ASN A 102 16.35 -17.33 -1.10
CA ASN A 102 16.25 -18.74 -1.44
C ASN A 102 17.56 -19.45 -1.07
N VAL A 103 17.46 -20.30 -0.06
CA VAL A 103 18.54 -21.22 0.31
C VAL A 103 18.65 -22.32 -0.75
N GLY A 104 19.81 -22.36 -1.41
CA GLY A 104 20.36 -23.56 -2.05
C GLY A 104 19.94 -23.85 -3.48
N THR A 105 20.73 -23.39 -4.44
CA THR A 105 21.34 -24.19 -5.52
C THR A 105 22.20 -23.26 -6.40
N ASP A 106 23.43 -23.65 -6.63
CA ASP A 106 24.38 -22.98 -7.52
C ASP A 106 23.85 -22.88 -8.96
N ARG A 107 23.30 -21.71 -9.31
CA ARG A 107 23.16 -21.28 -10.71
C ARG A 107 23.57 -19.81 -10.79
N PRO A 108 24.24 -19.38 -11.86
CA PRO A 108 24.69 -18.00 -12.00
C PRO A 108 23.47 -17.07 -11.99
N ILE A 109 23.45 -16.15 -11.01
CA ILE A 109 22.40 -15.14 -10.84
C ILE A 109 22.47 -14.20 -12.03
N LYS A 110 21.51 -14.34 -12.93
CA LYS A 110 21.18 -13.31 -13.91
C LYS A 110 20.74 -12.10 -13.09
N ASN A 111 21.41 -10.97 -13.25
CA ASN A 111 21.05 -9.70 -12.61
C ASN A 111 19.59 -9.36 -12.92
N GLU A 112 18.63 -9.87 -12.13
CA GLU A 112 17.27 -9.37 -12.13
C GLU A 112 17.28 -8.06 -11.35
N THR A 113 17.05 -6.98 -12.05
CA THR A 113 16.79 -5.66 -11.46
C THR A 113 15.65 -5.80 -10.45
N VAL A 114 15.96 -5.66 -9.17
CA VAL A 114 14.96 -5.69 -8.08
C VAL A 114 13.97 -4.55 -8.35
N LYS A 115 12.77 -4.91 -8.83
CA LYS A 115 11.70 -3.93 -9.06
C LYS A 115 11.23 -3.41 -7.72
N LYS A 116 11.43 -2.10 -7.47
CA LYS A 116 10.86 -1.43 -6.30
C LYS A 116 9.34 -1.59 -6.34
N THR A 117 8.72 -1.89 -5.19
CA THR A 117 7.28 -2.07 -5.07
C THR A 117 6.72 -1.17 -3.97
N HIS A 118 5.53 -0.64 -4.19
CA HIS A 118 4.73 0.03 -3.16
C HIS A 118 3.62 -0.92 -2.71
N TYR A 119 3.36 -1.00 -1.41
CA TYR A 119 2.33 -1.85 -0.84
C TYR A 119 1.13 -1.01 -0.42
N TYR A 120 -0.03 -1.26 -1.03
CA TYR A 120 -1.28 -0.59 -0.68
C TYR A 120 -2.36 -1.62 -0.34
N SER A 121 -2.54 -1.89 0.95
CA SER A 121 -3.46 -2.93 1.46
C SER A 121 -4.91 -2.74 1.01
N PRO A 122 -5.52 -1.52 1.05
CA PRO A 122 -6.92 -1.32 0.69
C PRO A 122 -7.22 -1.35 -0.82
N ILE A 123 -6.31 -1.82 -1.67
CA ILE A 123 -6.44 -1.76 -3.14
C ILE A 123 -7.77 -2.30 -3.70
N ASN A 124 -8.41 -3.24 -2.99
CA ASN A 124 -9.69 -3.82 -3.42
C ASN A 124 -10.89 -2.96 -3.08
N SER A 125 -10.75 -1.97 -2.19
CA SER A 125 -11.83 -1.07 -1.77
C SER A 125 -11.90 0.21 -2.58
N ILE A 126 -10.83 0.55 -3.34
CA ILE A 126 -10.78 1.80 -4.11
C ILE A 126 -11.64 1.72 -5.35
N GLY A 127 -12.40 2.78 -5.59
CA GLY A 127 -13.25 2.94 -6.76
C GLY A 127 -12.51 3.41 -7.99
N PHE A 128 -13.28 3.70 -9.02
CA PHE A 128 -12.77 4.18 -10.30
C PHE A 128 -13.82 5.04 -11.02
N ILE A 129 -13.38 5.82 -12.00
CA ILE A 129 -14.27 6.57 -12.91
C ILE A 129 -14.19 5.94 -14.30
N ARG A 130 -15.33 5.69 -14.92
CA ARG A 130 -15.44 5.24 -16.32
C ARG A 130 -16.33 6.15 -17.13
N LYS A 131 -15.95 6.44 -18.36
CA LYS A 131 -16.76 7.17 -19.33
C LYS A 131 -18.08 6.45 -19.59
N GLN A 132 -17.99 5.13 -19.82
CA GLN A 132 -19.19 4.25 -19.89
C GLN A 132 -19.32 3.49 -18.57
N PRO A 133 -20.44 3.64 -17.85
CA PRO A 133 -20.68 2.91 -16.61
C PRO A 133 -20.62 1.39 -16.82
N VAL A 134 -20.22 0.67 -15.78
CA VAL A 134 -20.27 -0.80 -15.77
C VAL A 134 -21.72 -1.25 -15.87
N ILE A 135 -21.98 -2.22 -16.75
CA ILE A 135 -23.31 -2.88 -16.82
C ILE A 135 -23.45 -3.80 -15.59
N PRO A 136 -24.40 -3.55 -14.70
CA PRO A 136 -24.54 -4.35 -13.49
C PRO A 136 -25.05 -5.76 -13.81
N GLN A 137 -24.44 -6.77 -13.19
CA GLN A 137 -24.94 -8.14 -13.27
C GLN A 137 -26.11 -8.41 -12.30
N GLY A 138 -26.18 -7.65 -11.20
CA GLY A 138 -27.23 -7.76 -10.21
C GLY A 138 -27.45 -6.48 -9.43
N ILE A 139 -28.53 -6.47 -8.65
CA ILE A 139 -28.90 -5.39 -7.73
C ILE A 139 -29.39 -5.99 -6.42
N ILE A 140 -28.90 -5.47 -5.31
CA ILE A 140 -29.42 -5.80 -3.98
C ILE A 140 -30.79 -5.15 -3.83
N PHE A 141 -31.85 -5.92 -3.67
CA PHE A 141 -33.20 -5.36 -3.53
C PHE A 141 -33.77 -5.52 -2.13
N LYS A 142 -33.17 -6.37 -1.28
CA LYS A 142 -33.57 -6.57 0.09
C LYS A 142 -32.42 -7.17 0.90
N VAL A 143 -32.40 -6.90 2.21
CA VAL A 143 -31.55 -7.60 3.19
C VAL A 143 -32.43 -8.56 4.00
N LYS A 144 -31.86 -9.69 4.43
CA LYS A 144 -32.56 -10.61 5.33
C LYS A 144 -32.71 -9.93 6.70
N ASP A 145 -33.87 -10.15 7.33
CA ASP A 145 -34.22 -9.64 8.65
C ASP A 145 -34.38 -8.09 8.70
N ASP A 146 -34.60 -7.45 7.53
CA ASP A 146 -34.89 -6.01 7.36
C ASP A 146 -33.95 -5.07 8.13
N LYS A 147 -32.65 -5.45 8.25
CA LYS A 147 -31.64 -4.65 8.94
C LYS A 147 -31.37 -3.33 8.22
N GLY A 148 -31.19 -2.25 9.00
CA GLY A 148 -30.86 -0.94 8.46
C GLY A 148 -29.42 -0.82 7.96
N LEU A 149 -28.47 -1.57 8.56
CA LEU A 149 -27.07 -1.61 8.16
C LEU A 149 -26.70 -3.01 7.69
N ILE A 150 -26.11 -3.10 6.51
CA ILE A 150 -25.65 -4.35 5.91
C ILE A 150 -24.15 -4.46 6.08
N GLY A 151 -23.71 -5.49 6.83
CA GLY A 151 -22.32 -5.76 7.14
C GLY A 151 -21.87 -7.17 6.77
N VAL A 152 -20.64 -7.50 7.13
CA VAL A 152 -20.06 -8.84 6.89
C VAL A 152 -20.88 -9.91 7.62
N GLY A 153 -21.19 -10.99 6.88
CA GLY A 153 -22.01 -12.11 7.36
C GLY A 153 -23.48 -12.01 7.03
N ASP A 154 -24.01 -10.82 6.73
CA ASP A 154 -25.42 -10.62 6.39
C ASP A 154 -25.78 -11.26 5.06
N LEU A 155 -27.04 -11.72 4.96
CA LEU A 155 -27.61 -12.26 3.75
C LEU A 155 -28.42 -11.20 3.02
N VAL A 156 -28.16 -11.08 1.72
CA VAL A 156 -28.82 -10.13 0.84
C VAL A 156 -29.52 -10.85 -0.29
N TYR A 157 -30.67 -10.30 -0.71
CA TYR A 157 -31.43 -10.77 -1.85
C TYR A 157 -31.01 -9.95 -3.07
N VAL A 158 -30.56 -10.64 -4.12
CA VAL A 158 -30.05 -10.03 -5.33
C VAL A 158 -30.90 -10.42 -6.52
N ARG A 159 -31.37 -9.43 -7.30
CA ARG A 159 -32.03 -9.64 -8.59
C ARG A 159 -31.02 -9.50 -9.70
N GLN A 160 -31.02 -10.42 -10.66
CA GLN A 160 -30.21 -10.36 -11.85
C GLN A 160 -30.61 -9.15 -12.72
N LYS A 161 -29.64 -8.46 -13.32
CA LYS A 161 -29.82 -7.26 -14.14
C LYS A 161 -29.31 -7.42 -15.57
N SER A 162 -28.43 -8.38 -15.83
CA SER A 162 -27.87 -8.64 -17.16
C SER A 162 -28.18 -10.07 -17.61
N ASN A 163 -27.85 -10.37 -18.87
CA ASN A 163 -27.96 -11.72 -19.41
C ASN A 163 -26.90 -12.68 -18.81
N ASP A 164 -25.80 -12.13 -18.24
CA ASP A 164 -24.79 -12.94 -17.56
C ASP A 164 -25.32 -13.43 -16.22
N PRO A 165 -25.44 -14.75 -16.00
CA PRO A 165 -26.04 -15.28 -14.80
C PRO A 165 -25.17 -15.06 -13.56
N LEU A 166 -25.81 -14.79 -12.44
CA LEU A 166 -25.18 -14.84 -11.13
C LEU A 166 -24.98 -16.32 -10.74
N ILE A 167 -23.72 -16.69 -10.47
CA ILE A 167 -23.30 -18.08 -10.27
C ILE A 167 -23.06 -18.35 -8.79
N VAL A 168 -23.65 -19.43 -8.27
CA VAL A 168 -23.44 -19.90 -6.89
C VAL A 168 -21.95 -20.21 -6.66
N GLY A 169 -21.43 -19.80 -5.52
CA GLY A 169 -20.01 -19.91 -5.13
C GLY A 169 -19.11 -18.83 -5.71
N ARG A 170 -19.60 -17.98 -6.65
CA ARG A 170 -18.81 -16.85 -7.15
C ARG A 170 -19.01 -15.60 -6.30
N LYS A 171 -17.92 -14.79 -6.24
CA LYS A 171 -17.89 -13.49 -5.58
C LYS A 171 -18.17 -12.37 -6.58
N TYR A 172 -18.86 -11.35 -6.10
CA TYR A 172 -19.21 -10.15 -6.85
C TYR A 172 -18.86 -8.93 -6.02
N THR A 173 -18.27 -7.93 -6.66
CA THR A 173 -18.04 -6.63 -6.03
C THR A 173 -19.36 -5.89 -5.98
N VAL A 174 -19.69 -5.40 -4.80
CA VAL A 174 -20.83 -4.50 -4.57
C VAL A 174 -20.36 -3.07 -4.76
N TYR A 175 -21.10 -2.29 -5.53
CA TYR A 175 -20.75 -0.92 -5.81
C TYR A 175 -22.00 -0.04 -5.98
N ARG A 176 -21.78 1.25 -5.86
CA ARG A 176 -22.78 2.29 -6.12
C ARG A 176 -22.24 3.22 -7.18
N THR A 177 -23.08 3.65 -8.12
CA THR A 177 -22.72 4.73 -9.04
C THR A 177 -23.09 6.06 -8.39
N LEU A 178 -22.15 6.99 -8.44
CA LEU A 178 -22.36 8.37 -7.99
C LEU A 178 -22.76 9.25 -9.18
N LYS A 179 -23.08 10.52 -8.91
CA LYS A 179 -23.38 11.48 -9.97
C LYS A 179 -22.24 11.54 -10.98
N PRO A 180 -22.56 11.73 -12.28
CA PRO A 180 -21.51 11.89 -13.29
C PRO A 180 -20.56 13.03 -12.93
N VAL A 181 -19.27 12.76 -13.06
CA VAL A 181 -18.21 13.73 -12.85
C VAL A 181 -18.07 14.56 -14.12
N ILE A 182 -18.06 15.88 -13.96
CA ILE A 182 -18.01 16.86 -15.04
C ILE A 182 -16.78 17.74 -14.84
N ASP A 183 -16.01 17.99 -15.88
CA ASP A 183 -14.93 18.97 -15.85
C ASP A 183 -15.50 20.38 -15.59
N GLU A 184 -15.06 21.03 -14.53
CA GLU A 184 -15.61 22.31 -14.09
C GLU A 184 -15.38 23.44 -15.12
N LYS A 185 -14.28 23.39 -15.88
CA LYS A 185 -13.91 24.42 -16.85
C LYS A 185 -14.61 24.24 -18.20
N THR A 186 -14.58 22.99 -18.71
CA THR A 186 -15.09 22.69 -20.04
C THR A 186 -16.55 22.26 -20.04
N LYS A 187 -17.13 21.95 -18.85
CA LYS A 187 -18.47 21.39 -18.66
C LYS A 187 -18.69 20.07 -19.39
N THR A 188 -17.62 19.40 -19.82
CA THR A 188 -17.70 18.09 -20.49
C THR A 188 -17.77 16.96 -19.46
N PRO A 189 -18.59 15.91 -19.69
CA PRO A 189 -18.66 14.76 -18.80
C PRO A 189 -17.37 13.93 -18.91
N ILE A 190 -16.72 13.69 -17.77
CA ILE A 190 -15.52 12.84 -17.65
C ILE A 190 -15.95 11.36 -17.55
N GLY A 191 -16.96 11.09 -16.73
CA GLY A 191 -17.47 9.74 -16.54
C GLY A 191 -18.29 9.57 -15.26
N THR A 192 -18.62 8.33 -14.96
CA THR A 192 -19.37 7.96 -13.74
C THR A 192 -18.43 7.29 -12.75
N GLN A 193 -18.44 7.76 -11.53
CA GLN A 193 -17.69 7.15 -10.44
C GLN A 193 -18.40 5.89 -9.95
N HIS A 194 -17.62 4.81 -9.82
CA HIS A 194 -18.04 3.55 -9.22
C HIS A 194 -17.43 3.47 -7.82
N TYR A 195 -18.28 3.60 -6.81
CA TYR A 195 -17.89 3.62 -5.40
C TYR A 195 -18.09 2.23 -4.82
N LEU A 196 -16.97 1.56 -4.47
CA LEU A 196 -17.02 0.17 -4.03
C LEU A 196 -17.43 0.07 -2.57
N THR A 197 -18.49 -0.71 -2.29
CA THR A 197 -19.03 -0.85 -0.94
C THR A 197 -18.68 -2.17 -0.28
N GLY A 198 -18.43 -3.25 -1.05
CA GLY A 198 -18.07 -4.53 -0.48
C GLY A 198 -17.99 -5.67 -1.49
N VAL A 199 -18.04 -6.90 -0.97
CA VAL A 199 -18.05 -8.13 -1.76
C VAL A 199 -19.12 -9.07 -1.23
N VAL A 200 -19.92 -9.61 -2.14
CA VAL A 200 -20.96 -10.60 -1.86
C VAL A 200 -20.60 -11.90 -2.58
N GLU A 201 -20.75 -13.03 -1.90
CA GLU A 201 -20.66 -14.37 -2.47
C GLU A 201 -22.08 -14.95 -2.65
N ILE A 202 -22.41 -15.42 -3.84
CA ILE A 202 -23.72 -16.00 -4.10
C ILE A 202 -23.77 -17.40 -3.47
N THR A 203 -24.72 -17.61 -2.57
CA THR A 203 -24.85 -18.86 -1.78
C THR A 203 -25.95 -19.77 -2.29
N LYS A 204 -27.03 -19.22 -2.86
CA LYS A 204 -28.19 -20.00 -3.31
C LYS A 204 -28.88 -19.30 -4.48
N LYS A 205 -29.41 -20.11 -5.40
CA LYS A 205 -30.30 -19.63 -6.48
C LYS A 205 -31.75 -20.03 -6.16
N GLU A 206 -32.64 -19.08 -6.31
CA GLU A 206 -34.08 -19.25 -6.12
C GLU A 206 -34.84 -18.78 -7.38
N PRO A 207 -36.10 -19.14 -7.56
CA PRO A 207 -36.92 -18.61 -8.65
C PRO A 207 -37.01 -17.09 -8.56
N GLY A 208 -36.47 -16.38 -9.55
CA GLY A 208 -36.54 -14.93 -9.67
C GLY A 208 -35.49 -14.11 -8.92
N PHE A 209 -34.64 -14.73 -8.06
CA PHE A 209 -33.57 -14.05 -7.36
C PHE A 209 -32.45 -15.01 -6.93
N VAL A 210 -31.38 -14.46 -6.41
CA VAL A 210 -30.32 -15.24 -5.73
C VAL A 210 -30.09 -14.69 -4.32
N LEU A 211 -29.63 -15.57 -3.43
CA LEU A 211 -29.14 -15.20 -2.10
C LEU A 211 -27.63 -15.01 -2.16
N GLY A 212 -27.17 -13.93 -1.57
CA GLY A 212 -25.76 -13.63 -1.40
C GLY A 212 -25.40 -13.39 0.06
N LYS A 213 -24.21 -13.83 0.47
CA LYS A 213 -23.62 -13.52 1.78
C LYS A 213 -22.58 -12.44 1.62
N VAL A 214 -22.64 -11.39 2.41
CA VAL A 214 -21.60 -10.37 2.45
C VAL A 214 -20.33 -10.97 3.06
N VAL A 215 -19.25 -11.02 2.28
CA VAL A 215 -17.96 -11.58 2.71
C VAL A 215 -16.92 -10.50 3.00
N GLN A 216 -17.10 -9.30 2.45
CA GLN A 216 -16.31 -8.11 2.77
C GLN A 216 -17.20 -6.87 2.73
N SER A 217 -16.97 -5.93 3.64
CA SER A 217 -17.62 -4.63 3.66
C SER A 217 -16.54 -3.57 3.80
N TYR A 218 -16.39 -2.75 2.78
CA TYR A 218 -15.45 -1.63 2.76
C TYR A 218 -16.10 -0.37 3.29
N ARG A 219 -17.38 -0.23 2.97
CA ARG A 219 -18.26 0.89 3.32
C ARG A 219 -19.67 0.36 3.52
N SER A 220 -20.56 1.20 4.00
CA SER A 220 -21.96 0.82 4.18
C SER A 220 -22.59 0.33 2.87
N ILE A 221 -22.93 -0.95 2.82
CA ILE A 221 -23.71 -1.54 1.75
C ILE A 221 -25.19 -1.16 1.96
N ALA A 222 -25.91 -0.87 0.90
CA ALA A 222 -27.31 -0.52 0.94
C ALA A 222 -28.16 -1.29 -0.08
N VAL A 223 -29.46 -1.30 0.14
CA VAL A 223 -30.42 -1.68 -0.89
C VAL A 223 -30.26 -0.74 -2.09
N ASN A 224 -30.37 -1.28 -3.30
CA ASN A 224 -30.07 -0.70 -4.60
C ASN A 224 -28.58 -0.61 -4.96
N ASP A 225 -27.64 -1.06 -4.12
CA ASP A 225 -26.27 -1.24 -4.56
C ASP A 225 -26.21 -2.35 -5.64
N LEU A 226 -25.30 -2.15 -6.58
CA LEU A 226 -25.16 -2.94 -7.80
C LEU A 226 -24.04 -3.99 -7.66
N LEU A 227 -24.08 -5.04 -8.47
CA LEU A 227 -23.09 -6.10 -8.48
C LEU A 227 -22.37 -6.15 -9.82
N MET A 228 -21.03 -6.30 -9.77
CA MET A 228 -20.18 -6.62 -10.92
C MET A 228 -19.24 -7.78 -10.57
N PRO A 229 -18.61 -8.45 -11.56
CA PRO A 229 -17.67 -9.52 -11.30
C PRO A 229 -16.56 -9.08 -10.35
N TYR A 230 -16.27 -9.88 -9.33
CA TYR A 230 -15.16 -9.61 -8.41
C TYR A 230 -13.83 -9.97 -9.05
N LYS A 231 -12.91 -9.01 -9.08
CA LYS A 231 -11.53 -9.21 -9.50
C LYS A 231 -10.61 -8.80 -8.37
N LYS A 232 -9.94 -9.77 -7.75
CA LYS A 232 -8.94 -9.51 -6.72
C LYS A 232 -7.76 -8.75 -7.33
N ARG A 233 -7.39 -7.62 -6.72
CA ARG A 233 -6.22 -6.82 -7.09
C ARG A 233 -5.05 -7.15 -6.17
N SER A 234 -3.83 -7.09 -6.68
CA SER A 234 -2.62 -7.24 -5.85
C SER A 234 -2.38 -5.98 -5.06
N PRO A 235 -2.14 -6.06 -3.74
CA PRO A 235 -1.74 -4.90 -2.95
C PRO A 235 -0.30 -4.45 -3.27
N ARG A 236 0.51 -5.29 -3.92
CA ARG A 236 1.87 -4.96 -4.34
C ARG A 236 1.83 -4.32 -5.71
N ILE A 237 2.23 -3.06 -5.79
CA ILE A 237 2.27 -2.26 -7.01
C ILE A 237 3.73 -2.09 -7.39
N ALA A 238 4.15 -2.70 -8.51
CA ALA A 238 5.51 -2.52 -9.02
C ALA A 238 5.69 -1.07 -9.48
N LEU A 239 6.68 -0.36 -8.94
CA LEU A 239 6.98 1.00 -9.37
C LEU A 239 7.56 0.97 -10.78
N THR A 240 7.06 1.85 -11.63
CA THR A 240 7.45 1.97 -13.03
C THR A 240 7.81 3.41 -13.37
N GLU A 241 8.59 3.58 -14.42
CA GLU A 241 8.94 4.92 -14.87
C GLU A 241 7.70 5.69 -15.33
N SER A 242 7.65 6.95 -14.98
CA SER A 242 6.58 7.86 -15.34
C SER A 242 6.64 8.21 -16.82
N ARG A 243 5.48 8.37 -17.45
CA ARG A 243 5.43 8.80 -18.84
C ARG A 243 5.93 10.24 -18.98
N LYS A 244 7.00 10.44 -19.73
CA LYS A 244 7.55 11.78 -20.01
C LYS A 244 6.55 12.64 -20.78
N GLY A 245 6.47 13.93 -20.41
CA GLY A 245 5.60 14.90 -21.05
C GLY A 245 4.11 14.75 -20.74
N LEU A 246 3.72 13.87 -19.81
CA LEU A 246 2.32 13.81 -19.35
C LEU A 246 1.95 15.08 -18.63
N ASN A 247 0.81 15.65 -19.01
CA ASN A 247 0.14 16.74 -18.31
C ASN A 247 -1.32 16.37 -18.11
N GLY A 248 -1.83 16.57 -16.92
CA GLY A 248 -3.22 16.22 -16.56
C GLY A 248 -3.69 17.04 -15.38
N LYS A 249 -4.83 16.62 -14.82
CA LYS A 249 -5.47 17.27 -13.68
C LYS A 249 -6.00 16.24 -12.69
N ILE A 250 -6.02 16.61 -11.42
CA ILE A 250 -6.80 15.91 -10.40
C ILE A 250 -8.27 16.28 -10.60
N ILE A 251 -9.11 15.26 -10.76
CA ILE A 251 -10.56 15.42 -11.00
C ILE A 251 -11.28 15.68 -9.67
N SER A 252 -11.14 14.75 -8.74
CA SER A 252 -11.78 14.77 -7.42
C SER A 252 -11.12 13.77 -6.49
N ALA A 253 -11.36 13.90 -5.18
CA ALA A 253 -11.11 12.80 -4.24
C ALA A 253 -12.21 11.73 -4.37
N GLU A 254 -11.90 10.49 -3.97
CA GLU A 254 -12.88 9.38 -3.97
C GLU A 254 -14.06 9.68 -3.04
N GLU A 255 -13.77 10.25 -1.87
CA GLU A 255 -14.78 10.57 -0.85
C GLU A 255 -15.41 11.97 -1.03
N HIS A 256 -15.21 12.60 -2.19
CA HIS A 256 -15.72 13.93 -2.52
C HIS A 256 -15.34 15.05 -1.55
N VAL A 257 -14.21 14.89 -0.84
CA VAL A 257 -13.66 15.97 -0.02
C VAL A 257 -13.01 17.02 -0.93
N ASN A 258 -13.21 18.30 -0.60
CA ASN A 258 -12.63 19.39 -1.38
C ASN A 258 -11.15 19.61 -1.06
N ASN A 259 -10.73 19.26 0.16
CA ASN A 259 -9.34 19.38 0.60
C ASN A 259 -8.69 18.00 0.54
N ILE A 260 -7.85 17.80 -0.49
CA ILE A 260 -7.15 16.55 -0.73
C ILE A 260 -5.75 16.67 -0.10
N GLY A 261 -5.45 15.79 0.84
CA GLY A 261 -4.18 15.72 1.57
C GLY A 261 -3.40 14.46 1.27
N ASP A 262 -2.36 14.22 2.08
CA ASP A 262 -1.59 12.98 2.04
C ASP A 262 -2.49 11.76 2.27
N GLU A 263 -2.08 10.62 1.71
CA GLU A 263 -2.79 9.32 1.79
C GLU A 263 -4.24 9.34 1.28
N THR A 264 -4.67 10.41 0.63
CA THR A 264 -6.01 10.50 0.03
C THR A 264 -6.04 9.82 -1.34
N ILE A 265 -7.11 9.06 -1.59
CA ILE A 265 -7.42 8.52 -2.91
C ILE A 265 -8.09 9.59 -3.76
N ALA A 266 -7.54 9.82 -4.94
CA ALA A 266 -8.05 10.77 -5.90
C ALA A 266 -8.11 10.17 -7.31
N PHE A 267 -8.74 10.89 -8.23
CA PHE A 267 -8.83 10.52 -9.63
C PHE A 267 -8.15 11.58 -10.49
N ILE A 268 -7.51 11.13 -11.58
CA ILE A 268 -6.90 12.00 -12.59
C ILE A 268 -7.56 11.79 -13.96
N ASP A 269 -7.52 12.83 -14.79
CA ASP A 269 -8.07 12.87 -16.16
C ASP A 269 -7.16 12.20 -17.21
N LYS A 270 -6.31 11.29 -16.76
CA LYS A 270 -5.36 10.54 -17.59
C LYS A 270 -5.50 9.05 -17.31
N GLY A 271 -5.58 8.27 -18.40
CA GLY A 271 -5.82 6.84 -18.35
C GLY A 271 -4.84 6.03 -19.20
N SER A 272 -5.19 4.78 -19.48
CA SER A 272 -4.37 3.89 -20.30
C SER A 272 -4.23 4.39 -21.74
N GLU A 273 -5.20 5.12 -22.27
CA GLU A 273 -5.13 5.76 -23.60
C GLU A 273 -4.05 6.85 -23.63
N ASP A 274 -3.75 7.49 -22.50
CA ASP A 274 -2.66 8.45 -22.33
C ASP A 274 -1.32 7.77 -22.02
N GLY A 275 -1.27 6.42 -21.91
CA GLY A 275 -0.09 5.63 -21.54
C GLY A 275 0.19 5.62 -20.04
N VAL A 276 -0.79 5.93 -19.22
CA VAL A 276 -0.69 5.81 -17.75
C VAL A 276 -0.84 4.34 -17.36
N THR A 277 0.03 3.88 -16.47
CA THR A 277 0.00 2.51 -15.92
C THR A 277 0.18 2.53 -14.40
N PRO A 278 -0.33 1.52 -13.69
CA PRO A 278 -0.08 1.39 -12.24
C PRO A 278 1.41 1.40 -11.92
N GLY A 279 1.77 2.07 -10.83
CA GLY A 279 3.15 2.21 -10.36
C GLY A 279 3.90 3.43 -10.87
N GLN A 280 3.33 4.20 -11.77
CA GLN A 280 3.89 5.49 -12.19
C GLN A 280 3.61 6.58 -11.16
N SER A 281 4.57 7.49 -10.96
CA SER A 281 4.46 8.64 -10.06
C SER A 281 4.43 9.95 -10.86
N TYR A 282 3.66 10.92 -10.40
CA TYR A 282 3.57 12.23 -11.04
C TYR A 282 3.67 13.34 -10.01
N SER A 283 4.17 14.51 -10.44
CA SER A 283 4.27 15.72 -9.62
C SER A 283 2.98 16.53 -9.72
N ILE A 284 2.57 17.08 -8.58
CA ILE A 284 1.46 18.04 -8.50
C ILE A 284 2.08 19.43 -8.41
N TYR A 285 1.70 20.33 -9.30
CA TYR A 285 2.33 21.64 -9.39
C TYR A 285 1.33 22.76 -9.64
N TYR A 286 1.77 23.98 -9.37
CA TYR A 286 1.10 25.18 -9.84
C TYR A 286 2.10 26.07 -10.56
N GLN A 287 1.58 26.92 -11.43
CA GLN A 287 2.38 27.85 -12.19
C GLN A 287 1.66 29.20 -12.19
N GLU A 288 2.35 30.22 -11.68
CA GLU A 288 1.83 31.58 -11.63
C GLU A 288 2.14 32.33 -12.92
N ARG A 289 1.33 33.36 -13.18
CA ARG A 289 1.58 34.30 -14.24
C ARG A 289 1.97 35.60 -13.59
N ASP A 290 3.03 36.27 -14.10
CA ASP A 290 3.38 37.57 -13.64
C ASP A 290 2.24 38.54 -13.94
N LYS A 291 1.70 39.16 -12.88
CA LYS A 291 0.62 40.16 -12.95
C LYS A 291 1.13 41.58 -12.98
N ASN A 292 2.42 41.80 -12.72
CA ASN A 292 2.99 43.12 -12.45
C ASN A 292 3.61 43.79 -13.68
N GLY A 293 3.67 43.11 -14.82
CA GLY A 293 4.17 43.71 -16.07
C GLY A 293 3.23 44.79 -16.61
N ARG A 294 3.30 46.00 -16.06
CA ARG A 294 2.54 47.17 -16.57
C ARG A 294 2.89 47.57 -18.01
N GLU A 295 4.01 47.07 -18.53
CA GLU A 295 4.53 47.47 -19.85
C GLU A 295 4.74 46.35 -20.87
N ILE A 296 4.65 45.07 -20.45
CA ILE A 296 4.86 43.95 -21.37
C ILE A 296 3.50 43.31 -21.71
N LYS A 297 3.08 43.39 -22.98
CA LYS A 297 1.85 42.77 -23.48
C LYS A 297 1.83 41.22 -23.40
N GLU A 298 2.95 40.57 -23.13
CA GLU A 298 3.08 39.14 -22.97
C GLU A 298 3.05 38.76 -21.49
N LYS A 299 2.06 37.96 -21.10
CA LYS A 299 1.96 37.38 -19.76
C LYS A 299 3.06 36.32 -19.61
N VAL A 300 4.14 36.68 -18.90
CA VAL A 300 5.24 35.75 -18.62
C VAL A 300 4.77 34.69 -17.64
N LEU A 301 4.91 33.41 -18.01
CA LEU A 301 4.72 32.29 -17.11
C LEU A 301 5.95 32.11 -16.23
N LEU A 302 5.76 32.12 -14.91
CA LEU A 302 6.83 31.86 -13.96
C LEU A 302 7.18 30.34 -13.94
N SER A 303 8.29 29.98 -13.35
CA SER A 303 8.68 28.57 -13.19
C SER A 303 7.62 27.79 -12.41
N PRO A 304 7.31 26.54 -12.81
CA PRO A 304 6.37 25.72 -12.08
C PRO A 304 6.91 25.37 -10.69
N VAL A 305 6.03 25.37 -9.69
CA VAL A 305 6.36 25.02 -8.30
C VAL A 305 5.65 23.70 -7.97
N VAL A 306 6.42 22.65 -7.73
CA VAL A 306 5.92 21.36 -7.27
C VAL A 306 5.60 21.48 -5.78
N TYR A 307 4.42 20.99 -5.39
CA TYR A 307 3.98 20.98 -3.99
C TYR A 307 3.36 19.67 -3.54
N GLY A 308 3.41 18.65 -4.40
CA GLY A 308 2.94 17.33 -4.05
C GLY A 308 3.33 16.28 -5.08
N THR A 309 3.12 15.01 -4.71
CA THR A 309 3.34 13.84 -5.55
C THR A 309 2.19 12.87 -5.42
N LEU A 310 1.96 12.10 -6.46
CA LEU A 310 0.97 11.04 -6.48
C LEU A 310 1.53 9.76 -7.10
N LEU A 311 0.93 8.63 -6.74
CA LEU A 311 1.22 7.30 -7.27
C LEU A 311 -0.04 6.72 -7.92
N VAL A 312 0.09 6.21 -9.13
CA VAL A 312 -1.01 5.54 -9.84
C VAL A 312 -1.23 4.15 -9.26
N LEU A 313 -2.42 3.90 -8.73
CA LEU A 313 -2.81 2.62 -8.16
C LEU A 313 -3.52 1.72 -9.17
N THR A 314 -4.50 2.28 -9.90
CA THR A 314 -5.23 1.57 -10.96
C THR A 314 -5.56 2.52 -12.11
N THR A 315 -5.74 1.95 -13.29
CA THR A 315 -5.96 2.72 -14.51
C THR A 315 -7.18 2.20 -15.26
N GLU A 316 -8.03 3.11 -15.70
CA GLU A 316 -9.11 2.91 -16.65
C GLU A 316 -8.72 3.52 -18.00
N GLN A 317 -9.59 3.46 -19.01
CA GLN A 317 -9.23 3.97 -20.36
C GLN A 317 -8.84 5.45 -20.35
N THR A 318 -9.66 6.30 -19.74
CA THR A 318 -9.52 7.78 -19.78
C THR A 318 -9.21 8.40 -18.42
N THR A 319 -9.18 7.62 -17.36
CA THR A 319 -8.92 8.10 -16.00
C THR A 319 -8.04 7.12 -15.24
N SER A 320 -7.43 7.56 -14.15
CA SER A 320 -6.73 6.67 -13.22
C SER A 320 -7.07 7.02 -11.78
N THR A 321 -7.03 6.01 -10.92
CA THR A 321 -7.14 6.18 -9.47
C THR A 321 -5.74 6.23 -8.90
N VAL A 322 -5.48 7.27 -8.11
CA VAL A 322 -4.15 7.60 -7.58
C VAL A 322 -4.19 7.77 -6.06
N LEU A 323 -3.07 7.52 -5.44
CA LEU A 323 -2.78 7.85 -4.05
C LEU A 323 -1.97 9.13 -4.01
N ILE A 324 -2.38 10.12 -3.24
CA ILE A 324 -1.54 11.29 -2.93
C ILE A 324 -0.49 10.84 -1.92
N THR A 325 0.76 10.75 -2.35
CA THR A 325 1.85 10.22 -1.53
C THR A 325 2.51 11.30 -0.65
N ARG A 326 2.42 12.55 -1.08
CA ARG A 326 2.92 13.70 -0.33
C ARG A 326 2.29 14.99 -0.85
N THR A 327 1.97 15.90 0.06
CA THR A 327 1.64 17.27 -0.30
C THR A 327 2.07 18.28 0.78
N GLU A 328 2.52 19.45 0.37
CA GLU A 328 2.92 20.55 1.27
C GLU A 328 1.74 21.50 1.57
N LYS A 329 0.67 21.37 0.80
CA LYS A 329 -0.56 22.16 0.97
C LYS A 329 -1.76 21.38 0.46
N SER A 330 -2.95 21.72 0.92
CA SER A 330 -4.19 21.13 0.45
C SER A 330 -4.33 21.24 -1.07
N ILE A 331 -4.62 20.12 -1.71
CA ILE A 331 -4.87 20.02 -3.14
C ILE A 331 -6.36 20.22 -3.40
N GLN A 332 -6.69 21.01 -4.41
CA GLN A 332 -8.06 21.23 -4.85
C GLN A 332 -8.33 20.45 -6.15
N PRO A 333 -9.57 20.03 -6.40
CA PRO A 333 -9.98 19.57 -7.73
C PRO A 333 -9.56 20.55 -8.81
N GLY A 334 -9.07 20.06 -9.93
CA GLY A 334 -8.51 20.87 -11.02
C GLY A 334 -7.02 21.18 -10.88
N ALA A 335 -6.34 20.77 -9.78
CA ALA A 335 -4.90 20.87 -9.63
C ALA A 335 -4.16 20.17 -10.77
N THR A 336 -3.11 20.79 -11.29
CA THR A 336 -2.35 20.29 -12.43
C THR A 336 -1.31 19.24 -12.00
N ILE A 337 -1.14 18.23 -12.83
CA ILE A 337 -0.12 17.21 -12.66
C ILE A 337 0.77 17.13 -13.88
N CYS A 338 2.03 16.75 -13.68
CA CYS A 338 2.97 16.52 -14.78
C CYS A 338 3.92 15.35 -14.47
N SER A 339 4.68 14.94 -15.46
CA SER A 339 5.83 14.05 -15.24
C SER A 339 6.74 14.62 -14.15
N PRO A 340 7.43 13.77 -13.36
CA PRO A 340 8.37 14.26 -12.37
C PRO A 340 9.32 15.28 -12.97
N MET A 341 9.48 16.41 -12.29
CA MET A 341 10.45 17.45 -12.64
C MET A 341 11.77 17.07 -11.97
N GLU A 342 12.85 17.01 -12.74
CA GLU A 342 14.22 16.77 -12.27
C GLU A 342 14.73 17.99 -11.49
#